data_878b0b9266c058a894e674e03a195ad1
#
_entry.id   878b0b9266c058a894e674e03a195ad1
#
_cell.length_a   1.000
_cell.length_b   1.000
_cell.length_c   1.000
_cell.angle_alpha   90.00
_cell.angle_beta   90.00
_cell.angle_gamma   90.00
#
_symmetry.space_group_name_H-M   'P 1'
#
loop_
_entity.id
_entity.type
_entity.pdbx_description
1 polymer ?
#
loop_
_entity_poly.entity_id
_entity_poly.type
_entity_poly.pdbx_seq_one_letter_code
_entity_poly.pdbx_strand_id
1 'polypeptide(L)'
;MNVVLCWHMHQPEYRNLRTGAIHLPWTYLHAMKDYVDMAAHLEAVPEACAVVNFAPILLEQITDYADQVSAYLQGHGAIRDPLLAQLAEPALPGNDAARLRLMKECLRANRERMIERFEPYQRLATMAEWYETHPESMIYASNQFIADLLVWYHIAWMAETVQRSDERIARLKDKASQFNIHDRRELLQVVLEQLQSLFPRYRELALRGQVELCMSPYAHPIVPLLLDMNCAREAIPAAHLPVVTQYPGGESRCRWQLERGLEIFEKAFGQRPAGLWPSEGGVSQRALELFAQSGFRWIASGGTVLKNSHDKGSHACSHRVYRFGEVPVDCFFRDDGLSDLIGFTYSDWHARDAVANLVGHMENIAEVCPDREQCLITIILDGENAWEYYP
;
A
#
# COMPACT_ATOMS: atom_id res chain seq x y z
N MET A 1 10.65 -23.40 -14.07
CA MET A 1 9.54 -22.72 -13.38
C MET A 1 10.04 -21.35 -12.90
N ASN A 2 9.25 -20.34 -13.12
CA ASN A 2 9.51 -18.97 -12.61
C ASN A 2 8.43 -18.59 -11.60
N VAL A 3 8.81 -17.80 -10.59
CA VAL A 3 7.88 -17.24 -9.59
C VAL A 3 7.99 -15.73 -9.64
N VAL A 4 6.87 -15.05 -9.73
CA VAL A 4 6.79 -13.59 -9.68
C VAL A 4 6.04 -13.20 -8.40
N LEU A 5 6.70 -12.40 -7.58
CA LEU A 5 6.08 -11.70 -6.46
C LEU A 5 5.77 -10.28 -6.92
N CYS A 6 4.50 -9.89 -6.87
CA CYS A 6 4.05 -8.55 -7.22
C CYS A 6 3.32 -7.92 -6.04
N TRP A 7 3.78 -6.76 -5.60
CA TRP A 7 3.12 -5.97 -4.57
C TRP A 7 2.44 -4.75 -5.17
N HIS A 8 1.15 -4.63 -4.89
CA HIS A 8 0.32 -3.51 -5.29
C HIS A 8 0.26 -2.47 -4.16
N MET A 9 0.88 -1.32 -4.37
CA MET A 9 0.91 -0.22 -3.41
C MET A 9 -0.09 0.84 -3.83
N HIS A 10 -1.15 0.98 -3.05
CA HIS A 10 -2.23 1.89 -3.33
C HIS A 10 -2.84 2.45 -2.05
N GLN A 11 -3.02 3.75 -2.02
CA GLN A 11 -3.90 4.43 -1.08
C GLN A 11 -4.80 5.39 -1.86
N PRO A 12 -6.10 5.43 -1.59
CA PRO A 12 -7.01 6.35 -2.26
C PRO A 12 -6.65 7.81 -1.94
N GLU A 13 -7.25 8.76 -2.66
CA GLU A 13 -7.06 10.19 -2.40
C GLU A 13 -7.70 10.60 -1.07
N TYR A 14 -6.87 10.90 -0.09
CA TYR A 14 -7.30 11.36 1.24
C TYR A 14 -7.31 12.87 1.38
N ARG A 15 -6.83 13.61 0.40
CA ARG A 15 -6.81 15.07 0.42
C ARG A 15 -8.13 15.63 -0.11
N ASN A 16 -8.65 16.62 0.56
CA ASN A 16 -9.68 17.45 -0.03
C ASN A 16 -9.03 18.37 -1.09
N LEU A 17 -9.25 18.08 -2.37
CA LEU A 17 -8.57 18.79 -3.47
C LEU A 17 -8.91 20.30 -3.54
N ARG A 18 -9.96 20.76 -2.84
CA ARG A 18 -10.33 22.17 -2.78
C ARG A 18 -9.62 22.91 -1.66
N THR A 19 -9.50 22.29 -0.49
CA THR A 19 -8.96 22.92 0.74
C THR A 19 -7.54 22.46 1.04
N GLY A 20 -7.08 21.36 0.47
CA GLY A 20 -5.83 20.70 0.77
C GLY A 20 -5.82 19.94 2.12
N ALA A 21 -6.92 19.95 2.87
CA ALA A 21 -7.01 19.21 4.14
C ALA A 21 -6.90 17.71 3.91
N ILE A 22 -6.19 17.02 4.77
CA ILE A 22 -6.04 15.57 4.75
C ILE A 22 -7.01 14.96 5.77
N HIS A 23 -7.79 13.96 5.34
CA HIS A 23 -8.85 13.36 6.14
C HIS A 23 -8.41 12.11 6.89
N LEU A 24 -7.47 11.34 6.34
CA LEU A 24 -6.97 10.10 6.91
C LEU A 24 -5.46 10.00 6.75
N PRO A 25 -4.75 9.43 7.73
CA PRO A 25 -3.28 9.45 7.80
C PRO A 25 -2.61 8.27 7.05
N TRP A 26 -3.38 7.39 6.42
CA TRP A 26 -2.89 6.09 5.95
C TRP A 26 -1.72 6.20 4.98
N THR A 27 -1.71 7.23 4.13
CA THR A 27 -0.63 7.38 3.15
C THR A 27 0.76 7.44 3.79
N TYR A 28 0.98 8.31 4.78
CA TYR A 28 2.32 8.40 5.38
C TYR A 28 2.61 7.23 6.33
N LEU A 29 1.58 6.68 7.01
CA LEU A 29 1.74 5.54 7.90
C LEU A 29 2.20 4.29 7.13
N HIS A 30 1.52 3.94 6.04
CA HIS A 30 1.95 2.82 5.20
C HIS A 30 3.27 3.11 4.48
N ALA A 31 3.52 4.36 4.08
CA ALA A 31 4.79 4.71 3.45
C ALA A 31 5.99 4.50 4.39
N MET A 32 5.89 4.92 5.66
CA MET A 32 6.97 4.77 6.63
C MET A 32 7.07 3.38 7.27
N LYS A 33 6.08 2.49 7.03
CA LYS A 33 6.04 1.12 7.52
C LYS A 33 6.29 0.14 6.37
N ASP A 34 5.23 -0.17 5.64
CA ASP A 34 5.17 -1.30 4.73
C ASP A 34 6.08 -1.12 3.51
N TYR A 35 6.02 0.04 2.86
CA TYR A 35 6.78 0.29 1.63
C TYR A 35 8.28 0.42 1.90
N VAL A 36 8.66 0.94 3.06
CA VAL A 36 10.06 1.04 3.51
C VAL A 36 10.63 -0.35 3.81
N ASP A 37 9.89 -1.18 4.55
CA ASP A 37 10.35 -2.53 4.89
C ASP A 37 10.47 -3.43 3.65
N MET A 38 9.54 -3.31 2.71
CA MET A 38 9.60 -4.07 1.46
C MET A 38 10.85 -3.74 0.63
N ALA A 39 11.20 -2.46 0.52
CA ALA A 39 12.46 -2.06 -0.11
C ALA A 39 13.67 -2.62 0.64
N ALA A 40 13.65 -2.55 1.99
CA ALA A 40 14.75 -3.03 2.82
C ALA A 40 14.99 -4.55 2.70
N HIS A 41 13.91 -5.33 2.60
CA HIS A 41 14.03 -6.78 2.38
C HIS A 41 14.65 -7.11 1.03
N LEU A 42 14.28 -6.40 -0.04
CA LEU A 42 14.91 -6.57 -1.36
C LEU A 42 16.37 -6.15 -1.35
N GLU A 43 16.71 -5.05 -0.66
CA GLU A 43 18.09 -4.60 -0.50
C GLU A 43 18.96 -5.62 0.28
N ALA A 44 18.37 -6.30 1.27
CA ALA A 44 19.05 -7.31 2.07
C ALA A 44 19.28 -8.63 1.34
N VAL A 45 18.53 -8.90 0.26
CA VAL A 45 18.62 -10.14 -0.53
C VAL A 45 18.83 -9.80 -2.01
N PRO A 46 20.07 -9.52 -2.45
CA PRO A 46 20.37 -9.04 -3.81
C PRO A 46 19.92 -9.96 -4.94
N GLU A 47 19.75 -11.26 -4.66
CA GLU A 47 19.29 -12.25 -5.62
C GLU A 47 17.76 -12.28 -5.78
N ALA A 48 17.02 -11.69 -4.83
CA ALA A 48 15.57 -11.62 -4.90
C ALA A 48 15.13 -10.59 -5.94
N CYS A 49 14.19 -10.98 -6.79
CA CYS A 49 13.55 -10.09 -7.74
C CYS A 49 12.06 -9.99 -7.46
N ALA A 50 11.47 -8.83 -7.69
CA ALA A 50 10.05 -8.59 -7.51
C ALA A 50 9.49 -7.60 -8.54
N VAL A 51 8.18 -7.63 -8.73
CA VAL A 51 7.44 -6.57 -9.41
C VAL A 51 6.81 -5.70 -8.34
N VAL A 52 6.95 -4.39 -8.45
CA VAL A 52 6.33 -3.46 -7.52
C VAL A 52 5.47 -2.47 -8.28
N ASN A 53 4.19 -2.50 -7.97
CA ASN A 53 3.20 -1.62 -8.56
C ASN A 53 2.95 -0.43 -7.64
N PHE A 54 2.97 0.76 -8.21
CA PHE A 54 2.55 1.98 -7.52
C PHE A 54 1.38 2.64 -8.24
N ALA A 55 0.29 2.88 -7.53
CA ALA A 55 -0.75 3.78 -8.00
C ALA A 55 -0.21 5.23 -8.01
N PRO A 56 -0.26 5.94 -9.15
CA PRO A 56 0.38 7.26 -9.24
C PRO A 56 -0.19 8.31 -8.27
N ILE A 57 -1.45 8.20 -7.89
CA ILE A 57 -2.06 9.06 -6.87
C ILE A 57 -1.39 8.88 -5.49
N LEU A 58 -0.90 7.68 -5.18
CA LEU A 58 -0.12 7.42 -3.98
C LEU A 58 1.22 8.16 -4.03
N LEU A 59 1.91 8.14 -5.19
CA LEU A 59 3.18 8.84 -5.38
C LEU A 59 3.05 10.35 -5.15
N GLU A 60 1.98 10.96 -5.66
CA GLU A 60 1.69 12.38 -5.41
C GLU A 60 1.46 12.67 -3.92
N GLN A 61 0.70 11.82 -3.23
CA GLN A 61 0.41 12.00 -1.81
C GLN A 61 1.67 11.87 -0.95
N ILE A 62 2.53 10.86 -1.20
CA ILE A 62 3.80 10.68 -0.48
C ILE A 62 4.72 11.88 -0.69
N THR A 63 4.83 12.37 -1.94
CA THR A 63 5.60 13.57 -2.25
C THR A 63 5.07 14.78 -1.50
N ASP A 64 3.76 14.97 -1.49
CA ASP A 64 3.10 16.08 -0.79
C ASP A 64 3.36 16.04 0.74
N TYR A 65 3.32 14.86 1.36
CA TYR A 65 3.70 14.71 2.77
C TYR A 65 5.17 15.06 3.02
N ALA A 66 6.09 14.56 2.19
CA ALA A 66 7.52 14.85 2.33
C ALA A 66 7.80 16.36 2.19
N ASP A 67 7.16 17.03 1.23
CA ASP A 67 7.30 18.47 0.99
C ASP A 67 6.77 19.28 2.18
N GLN A 68 5.60 18.94 2.73
CA GLN A 68 5.01 19.61 3.88
C GLN A 68 5.90 19.49 5.13
N VAL A 69 6.36 18.28 5.44
CA VAL A 69 7.19 18.04 6.63
C VAL A 69 8.54 18.74 6.47
N SER A 70 9.14 18.67 5.27
CA SER A 70 10.40 19.37 4.97
C SER A 70 10.27 20.88 5.14
N ALA A 71 9.22 21.50 4.57
CA ALA A 71 8.97 22.93 4.70
C ALA A 71 8.76 23.33 6.16
N TYR A 72 7.99 22.55 6.92
CA TYR A 72 7.77 22.80 8.36
C TYR A 72 9.07 22.77 9.16
N LEU A 73 9.91 21.76 8.98
CA LEU A 73 11.18 21.63 9.69
C LEU A 73 12.18 22.74 9.33
N GLN A 74 12.07 23.33 8.13
CA GLN A 74 12.82 24.49 7.70
C GLN A 74 12.25 25.83 8.22
N GLY A 75 11.18 25.80 8.99
CA GLY A 75 10.59 26.98 9.62
C GLY A 75 9.53 27.71 8.77
N HIS A 76 9.02 27.10 7.72
CA HIS A 76 7.97 27.66 6.89
C HIS A 76 6.93 26.60 6.49
N GLY A 77 5.70 27.03 6.25
CA GLY A 77 4.58 26.12 5.95
C GLY A 77 3.97 25.46 7.18
N ALA A 78 3.00 24.60 6.96
CA ALA A 78 2.31 23.81 7.98
C ALA A 78 2.05 22.40 7.48
N ILE A 79 2.03 21.42 8.38
CA ILE A 79 1.62 20.05 8.10
C ILE A 79 0.09 20.02 8.12
N ARG A 80 -0.50 19.57 7.01
CA ARG A 80 -1.97 19.59 6.83
C ARG A 80 -2.67 18.35 7.38
N ASP A 81 -1.93 17.27 7.59
CA ASP A 81 -2.44 16.09 8.29
C ASP A 81 -2.57 16.38 9.77
N PRO A 82 -3.80 16.28 10.36
CA PRO A 82 -4.03 16.67 11.74
C PRO A 82 -3.26 15.80 12.75
N LEU A 83 -3.05 14.52 12.46
CA LEU A 83 -2.35 13.61 13.34
C LEU A 83 -0.83 13.85 13.30
N LEU A 84 -0.25 13.92 12.11
CA LEU A 84 1.17 14.16 11.92
C LEU A 84 1.58 15.55 12.42
N ALA A 85 0.70 16.55 12.26
CA ALA A 85 0.91 17.90 12.79
C ALA A 85 1.10 17.92 14.33
N GLN A 86 0.47 16.98 15.05
CA GLN A 86 0.64 16.91 16.51
C GLN A 86 2.06 16.50 16.94
N LEU A 87 2.82 15.80 16.10
CA LEU A 87 4.25 15.57 16.38
C LEU A 87 5.06 16.87 16.28
N ALA A 88 4.66 17.75 15.39
CA ALA A 88 5.37 18.97 15.04
C ALA A 88 5.08 20.12 16.03
N GLU A 89 3.82 20.32 16.38
CA GLU A 89 3.33 21.48 17.11
C GLU A 89 3.76 21.47 18.59
N PRO A 90 4.22 22.61 19.13
CA PRO A 90 4.59 22.71 20.55
C PRO A 90 3.41 22.43 21.49
N ALA A 91 2.23 22.94 21.15
CA ALA A 91 1.02 22.80 21.93
C ALA A 91 0.16 21.64 21.44
N LEU A 92 -0.21 20.76 22.34
CA LEU A 92 -1.21 19.72 22.13
C LEU A 92 -2.63 20.28 22.28
N PRO A 93 -3.67 19.59 21.77
CA PRO A 93 -5.04 20.09 21.82
C PRO A 93 -5.47 20.51 23.22
N GLY A 94 -6.07 21.72 23.34
CA GLY A 94 -6.46 22.28 24.61
C GLY A 94 -7.85 21.89 25.09
N ASN A 95 -8.74 21.40 24.23
CA ASN A 95 -10.10 21.04 24.60
C ASN A 95 -10.30 19.49 24.58
N ASP A 96 -11.20 19.03 25.44
CA ASP A 96 -11.43 17.60 25.70
C ASP A 96 -11.88 16.86 24.46
N ALA A 97 -12.73 17.44 23.61
CA ALA A 97 -13.23 16.80 22.41
C ALA A 97 -12.10 16.55 21.36
N ALA A 98 -11.16 17.51 21.23
CA ALA A 98 -10.02 17.35 20.34
C ALA A 98 -9.00 16.34 20.89
N ARG A 99 -8.78 16.34 22.22
CA ARG A 99 -7.95 15.33 22.90
C ARG A 99 -8.48 13.92 22.72
N LEU A 100 -9.78 13.74 22.95
CA LEU A 100 -10.44 12.45 22.79
C LEU A 100 -10.35 11.95 21.34
N ARG A 101 -10.54 12.85 20.36
CA ARG A 101 -10.33 12.48 18.94
C ARG A 101 -8.90 12.02 18.68
N LEU A 102 -7.89 12.74 19.17
CA LEU A 102 -6.49 12.37 19.00
C LEU A 102 -6.17 11.03 19.66
N MET A 103 -6.71 10.76 20.86
CA MET A 103 -6.57 9.46 21.50
C MET A 103 -7.15 8.35 20.62
N LYS A 104 -8.36 8.53 20.08
CA LYS A 104 -9.01 7.57 19.16
C LYS A 104 -8.18 7.31 17.90
N GLU A 105 -7.61 8.37 17.32
CA GLU A 105 -6.69 8.21 16.18
C GLU A 105 -5.47 7.37 16.56
N CYS A 106 -4.87 7.61 17.73
CA CYS A 106 -3.72 6.85 18.22
C CYS A 106 -4.05 5.42 18.70
N LEU A 107 -5.30 4.98 18.64
CA LEU A 107 -5.71 3.58 18.85
C LEU A 107 -5.96 2.83 17.52
N ARG A 108 -5.86 3.49 16.38
CA ARG A 108 -6.03 2.88 15.07
C ARG A 108 -4.77 2.12 14.64
N ALA A 109 -4.54 0.99 15.28
CA ALA A 109 -3.46 0.07 15.01
C ALA A 109 -3.90 -1.35 15.39
N ASN A 110 -3.34 -2.36 14.76
CA ASN A 110 -3.63 -3.74 15.13
C ASN A 110 -3.26 -3.97 16.60
N ARG A 111 -4.25 -4.37 17.40
CA ARG A 111 -4.11 -4.48 18.86
C ARG A 111 -2.98 -5.42 19.25
N GLU A 112 -3.03 -6.63 18.76
CA GLU A 112 -2.11 -7.69 19.13
C GLU A 112 -0.70 -7.45 18.57
N ARG A 113 -0.61 -7.06 17.31
CA ARG A 113 0.65 -6.97 16.57
C ARG A 113 1.41 -5.66 16.77
N MET A 114 0.70 -4.57 17.09
CA MET A 114 1.29 -3.25 17.17
C MET A 114 1.17 -2.61 18.56
N ILE A 115 0.02 -2.74 19.25
CA ILE A 115 -0.19 -2.10 20.55
C ILE A 115 0.40 -2.97 21.67
N GLU A 116 -0.03 -4.22 21.79
CA GLU A 116 0.35 -5.12 22.90
C GLU A 116 1.79 -5.58 22.82
N ARG A 117 2.40 -5.48 21.68
CA ARG A 117 3.84 -5.72 21.47
C ARG A 117 4.71 -4.78 22.31
N PHE A 118 4.25 -3.57 22.61
CA PHE A 118 4.98 -2.56 23.38
C PHE A 118 4.27 -2.28 24.70
N GLU A 119 4.79 -2.79 25.81
CA GLU A 119 4.16 -2.62 27.13
C GLU A 119 3.84 -1.16 27.48
N PRO A 120 4.71 -0.15 27.22
CA PRO A 120 4.34 1.25 27.47
C PRO A 120 3.16 1.72 26.63
N TYR A 121 3.09 1.31 25.36
CA TYR A 121 1.98 1.68 24.47
C TYR A 121 0.68 0.98 24.90
N GLN A 122 0.73 -0.29 25.24
CA GLN A 122 -0.42 -1.05 25.76
C GLN A 122 -1.05 -0.38 26.98
N ARG A 123 -0.21 0.07 27.95
CA ARG A 123 -0.69 0.79 29.14
C ARG A 123 -1.39 2.11 28.76
N LEU A 124 -0.79 2.89 27.87
CA LEU A 124 -1.37 4.14 27.39
C LEU A 124 -2.65 3.91 26.60
N ALA A 125 -2.70 2.88 25.75
CA ALA A 125 -3.89 2.51 24.98
C ALA A 125 -5.06 2.10 25.90
N THR A 126 -4.80 1.31 26.95
CA THR A 126 -5.80 0.94 27.95
C THR A 126 -6.37 2.17 28.67
N MET A 127 -5.51 3.15 29.00
CA MET A 127 -5.97 4.41 29.60
C MET A 127 -6.80 5.24 28.60
N ALA A 128 -6.39 5.29 27.33
CA ALA A 128 -7.12 6.01 26.28
C ALA A 128 -8.52 5.42 26.05
N GLU A 129 -8.65 4.10 26.03
CA GLU A 129 -9.94 3.37 25.94
C GLU A 129 -10.83 3.67 27.16
N TRP A 130 -10.22 3.78 28.34
CA TRP A 130 -10.96 4.16 29.54
C TRP A 130 -11.51 5.59 29.42
N TYR A 131 -10.73 6.55 28.93
CA TYR A 131 -11.19 7.92 28.68
C TYR A 131 -12.31 7.97 27.63
N GLU A 132 -12.32 7.08 26.64
CA GLU A 132 -13.43 7.01 25.68
C GLU A 132 -14.76 6.67 26.33
N THR A 133 -14.74 5.79 27.33
CA THR A 133 -15.95 5.36 28.06
C THR A 133 -16.29 6.29 29.24
N HIS A 134 -15.34 7.15 29.65
CA HIS A 134 -15.49 8.10 30.79
C HIS A 134 -15.04 9.50 30.37
N PRO A 135 -15.72 10.14 29.40
CA PRO A 135 -15.28 11.44 28.87
C PRO A 135 -15.29 12.57 29.89
N GLU A 136 -16.06 12.47 30.98
CA GLU A 136 -16.04 13.40 32.11
C GLU A 136 -14.68 13.44 32.83
N SER A 137 -13.90 12.38 32.71
CA SER A 137 -12.57 12.26 33.31
C SER A 137 -11.45 12.91 32.49
N MET A 138 -11.76 13.44 31.30
CA MET A 138 -10.78 14.08 30.43
C MET A 138 -10.03 15.25 31.08
N ILE A 139 -10.61 15.90 32.10
CA ILE A 139 -9.95 16.93 32.90
C ILE A 139 -8.64 16.47 33.56
N TYR A 140 -8.47 15.17 33.75
CA TYR A 140 -7.26 14.51 34.29
C TYR A 140 -6.28 14.07 33.24
N ALA A 141 -6.65 14.05 31.95
CA ALA A 141 -5.76 13.68 30.86
C ALA A 141 -4.68 14.75 30.68
N SER A 142 -3.46 14.46 31.09
CA SER A 142 -2.35 15.40 30.99
C SER A 142 -1.83 15.54 29.55
N ASN A 143 -1.16 16.66 29.24
CA ASN A 143 -0.45 16.82 27.98
C ASN A 143 0.65 15.75 27.81
N GLN A 144 1.27 15.32 28.91
CA GLN A 144 2.29 14.29 28.88
C GLN A 144 1.73 12.94 28.43
N PHE A 145 0.55 12.56 28.96
CA PHE A 145 -0.13 11.35 28.54
C PHE A 145 -0.39 11.33 27.01
N ILE A 146 -0.88 12.45 26.48
CA ILE A 146 -1.16 12.58 25.04
C ILE A 146 0.12 12.56 24.22
N ALA A 147 1.19 13.23 24.69
CA ALA A 147 2.48 13.20 24.01
C ALA A 147 3.06 11.79 23.94
N ASP A 148 3.00 11.05 25.04
CA ASP A 148 3.53 9.70 25.13
C ASP A 148 2.73 8.72 24.24
N LEU A 149 1.40 8.82 24.25
CA LEU A 149 0.52 8.03 23.38
C LEU A 149 0.79 8.30 21.90
N LEU A 150 0.94 9.57 21.52
CA LEU A 150 1.22 9.99 20.14
C LEU A 150 2.57 9.47 19.64
N VAL A 151 3.61 9.54 20.46
CA VAL A 151 4.95 9.06 20.10
C VAL A 151 4.95 7.54 19.94
N TRP A 152 4.33 6.81 20.87
CA TRP A 152 4.23 5.36 20.79
C TRP A 152 3.42 4.88 19.58
N TYR A 153 2.34 5.57 19.24
CA TYR A 153 1.59 5.28 18.03
C TYR A 153 2.48 5.33 16.78
N HIS A 154 3.28 6.39 16.62
CA HIS A 154 4.16 6.52 15.45
C HIS A 154 5.35 5.54 15.48
N ILE A 155 5.87 5.20 16.67
CA ILE A 155 6.89 4.15 16.80
C ILE A 155 6.31 2.80 16.38
N ALA A 156 5.08 2.48 16.80
CA ALA A 156 4.44 1.22 16.43
C ALA A 156 4.15 1.11 14.93
N TRP A 157 3.91 2.24 14.26
CA TRP A 157 3.75 2.33 12.80
C TRP A 157 5.07 2.43 12.03
N MET A 158 6.21 2.54 12.70
CA MET A 158 7.50 2.61 12.02
C MET A 158 7.90 1.25 11.46
N ALA A 159 8.50 1.24 10.26
CA ALA A 159 9.08 0.06 9.63
C ALA A 159 9.94 -0.73 10.60
N GLU A 160 9.81 -2.04 10.63
CA GLU A 160 10.55 -2.93 11.54
C GLU A 160 12.06 -2.83 11.32
N THR A 161 12.49 -2.72 10.08
CA THR A 161 13.90 -2.52 9.74
C THR A 161 14.45 -1.23 10.30
N VAL A 162 13.65 -0.14 10.28
CA VAL A 162 14.02 1.16 10.88
C VAL A 162 14.02 1.07 12.40
N GLN A 163 13.02 0.42 13.01
CA GLN A 163 12.99 0.20 14.46
C GLN A 163 14.20 -0.55 15.02
N ARG A 164 14.82 -1.40 14.18
CA ARG A 164 16.01 -2.20 14.57
C ARG A 164 17.32 -1.49 14.30
N SER A 165 17.37 -0.58 13.33
CA SER A 165 18.62 0.02 12.85
C SER A 165 18.81 1.49 13.22
N ASP A 166 17.73 2.25 13.48
CA ASP A 166 17.83 3.68 13.79
C ASP A 166 18.02 3.90 15.30
N GLU A 167 19.19 4.46 15.68
CA GLU A 167 19.53 4.72 17.06
C GLU A 167 18.60 5.71 17.75
N ARG A 168 17.96 6.62 17.01
CA ARG A 168 16.97 7.59 17.53
C ARG A 168 15.72 6.85 17.97
N ILE A 169 15.24 5.90 17.18
CA ILE A 169 14.07 5.08 17.52
C ILE A 169 14.41 4.16 18.70
N ALA A 170 15.59 3.54 18.72
CA ALA A 170 16.04 2.74 19.87
C ALA A 170 16.04 3.57 21.16
N ARG A 171 16.60 4.79 21.11
CA ARG A 171 16.64 5.72 22.26
C ARG A 171 15.23 6.13 22.72
N LEU A 172 14.29 6.40 21.79
CA LEU A 172 12.91 6.72 22.16
C LEU A 172 12.22 5.51 22.82
N LYS A 173 12.45 4.31 22.32
CA LYS A 173 11.93 3.05 22.91
C LYS A 173 12.46 2.84 24.32
N ASP A 174 13.76 3.04 24.54
CA ASP A 174 14.41 2.90 25.85
C ASP A 174 13.92 3.97 26.84
N LYS A 175 13.66 5.19 26.38
CA LYS A 175 13.09 6.27 27.19
C LYS A 175 11.67 5.95 27.68
N ALA A 176 10.88 5.25 26.88
CA ALA A 176 9.55 4.70 27.15
C ALA A 176 8.44 5.70 27.53
N SER A 177 8.73 6.87 28.07
CA SER A 177 7.73 7.87 28.50
C SER A 177 8.37 9.25 28.68
N GLN A 178 7.55 10.25 29.02
CA GLN A 178 7.95 11.65 29.23
C GLN A 178 8.58 12.28 27.98
N PHE A 179 8.02 11.97 26.82
CA PHE A 179 8.46 12.54 25.56
C PHE A 179 8.15 14.03 25.50
N ASN A 180 9.17 14.80 25.20
CA ASN A 180 9.08 16.25 25.06
C ASN A 180 9.01 16.67 23.59
N ILE A 181 8.99 17.96 23.31
CA ILE A 181 8.92 18.48 21.95
C ILE A 181 10.14 18.12 21.09
N HIS A 182 11.31 17.95 21.69
CA HIS A 182 12.52 17.56 20.96
C HIS A 182 12.41 16.10 20.51
N ASP A 183 11.93 15.20 21.37
CA ASP A 183 11.68 13.79 21.01
C ASP A 183 10.67 13.68 19.87
N ARG A 184 9.58 14.45 19.94
CA ARG A 184 8.56 14.46 18.88
C ARG A 184 9.09 14.97 17.55
N ARG A 185 9.91 16.04 17.56
CA ARG A 185 10.55 16.58 16.35
C ARG A 185 11.61 15.66 15.79
N GLU A 186 12.36 14.95 16.61
CA GLU A 186 13.31 13.94 16.18
C GLU A 186 12.58 12.79 15.49
N LEU A 187 11.47 12.32 16.06
CA LEU A 187 10.62 11.30 15.41
C LEU A 187 10.06 11.81 14.08
N LEU A 188 9.60 13.06 14.01
CA LEU A 188 9.15 13.68 12.77
C LEU A 188 10.26 13.75 11.71
N GLN A 189 11.51 13.99 12.12
CA GLN A 189 12.66 13.97 11.24
C GLN A 189 12.91 12.57 10.66
N VAL A 190 12.78 11.52 11.48
CA VAL A 190 12.85 10.12 11.01
C VAL A 190 11.74 9.84 9.99
N VAL A 191 10.51 10.26 10.27
CA VAL A 191 9.39 10.12 9.32
C VAL A 191 9.71 10.78 7.97
N LEU A 192 10.23 12.02 7.99
CA LEU A 192 10.63 12.72 6.77
C LEU A 192 11.67 11.94 5.96
N GLU A 193 12.71 11.46 6.63
CA GLU A 193 13.79 10.69 6.00
C GLU A 193 13.25 9.41 5.33
N GLN A 194 12.31 8.71 5.96
CA GLN A 194 11.67 7.54 5.36
C GLN A 194 10.89 7.93 4.09
N LEU A 195 10.04 8.98 4.17
CA LEU A 195 9.26 9.44 3.02
C LEU A 195 10.15 9.90 1.85
N GLN A 196 11.24 10.62 2.13
CA GLN A 196 12.15 11.12 1.11
C GLN A 196 13.02 10.02 0.49
N SER A 197 13.38 8.99 1.24
CA SER A 197 14.22 7.89 0.77
C SER A 197 13.48 6.88 -0.10
N LEU A 198 12.15 6.82 -0.02
CA LEU A 198 11.36 5.74 -0.58
C LEU A 198 11.54 5.59 -2.10
N PHE A 199 11.28 6.64 -2.87
CA PHE A 199 11.40 6.56 -4.34
C PHE A 199 12.84 6.39 -4.83
N PRO A 200 13.85 7.06 -4.26
CA PRO A 200 15.27 6.78 -4.56
C PRO A 200 15.65 5.31 -4.36
N ARG A 201 15.19 4.65 -3.28
CA ARG A 201 15.47 3.24 -3.02
C ARG A 201 14.87 2.33 -4.11
N TYR A 202 13.58 2.51 -4.43
CA TYR A 202 12.95 1.73 -5.51
C TYR A 202 13.55 1.99 -6.88
N ARG A 203 13.97 3.23 -7.16
CA ARG A 203 14.72 3.56 -8.39
C ARG A 203 16.04 2.80 -8.47
N GLU A 204 16.78 2.76 -7.38
CA GLU A 204 18.05 2.03 -7.31
C GLU A 204 17.84 0.50 -7.47
N LEU A 205 16.84 -0.06 -6.82
CA LEU A 205 16.44 -1.47 -7.00
C LEU A 205 16.08 -1.77 -8.45
N ALA A 206 15.38 -0.85 -9.13
CA ALA A 206 15.03 -1.02 -10.54
C ALA A 206 16.26 -0.90 -11.46
N LEU A 207 17.17 0.04 -11.20
CA LEU A 207 18.42 0.18 -11.96
C LEU A 207 19.33 -1.06 -11.85
N ARG A 208 19.30 -1.73 -10.70
CA ARG A 208 20.03 -3.01 -10.49
C ARG A 208 19.33 -4.22 -11.09
N GLY A 209 18.12 -4.06 -11.64
CA GLY A 209 17.32 -5.14 -12.20
C GLY A 209 16.67 -6.07 -11.18
N GLN A 210 16.65 -5.70 -9.88
CA GLN A 210 15.95 -6.44 -8.84
C GLN A 210 14.44 -6.18 -8.83
N VAL A 211 14.03 -4.99 -9.24
CA VAL A 211 12.61 -4.60 -9.26
C VAL A 211 12.20 -4.18 -10.66
N GLU A 212 11.12 -4.78 -11.15
CA GLU A 212 10.35 -4.17 -12.24
C GLU A 212 9.26 -3.29 -11.65
N LEU A 213 9.35 -1.98 -11.93
CA LEU A 213 8.35 -1.01 -11.49
C LEU A 213 7.22 -0.94 -12.51
N CYS A 214 5.98 -1.09 -12.05
CA CYS A 214 4.78 -0.94 -12.86
C CYS A 214 3.78 0.01 -12.19
N MET A 215 2.75 0.41 -12.92
CA MET A 215 1.76 1.36 -12.40
C MET A 215 0.33 0.83 -12.52
N SER A 216 -0.59 1.50 -11.83
CA SER A 216 -2.04 1.46 -12.07
C SER A 216 -2.51 2.74 -12.78
N PRO A 217 -3.72 2.81 -13.33
CA PRO A 217 -4.30 4.10 -13.74
C PRO A 217 -4.28 5.11 -12.58
N TYR A 218 -4.10 6.41 -12.86
CA TYR A 218 -3.76 7.46 -11.89
C TYR A 218 -4.49 7.38 -10.55
N ALA A 219 -5.81 7.47 -10.55
CA ALA A 219 -6.63 7.42 -9.33
C ALA A 219 -7.33 6.07 -9.13
N HIS A 220 -6.78 5.01 -9.70
CA HIS A 220 -7.23 3.63 -9.56
C HIS A 220 -8.69 3.38 -9.99
N PRO A 221 -9.18 3.94 -11.12
CA PRO A 221 -10.51 3.62 -11.60
C PRO A 221 -10.57 2.25 -12.24
N ILE A 222 -11.73 1.58 -12.15
CA ILE A 222 -12.01 0.35 -12.91
C ILE A 222 -12.28 0.73 -14.37
N VAL A 223 -11.25 0.70 -15.20
CA VAL A 223 -11.27 1.16 -16.60
C VAL A 223 -12.38 0.51 -17.44
N PRO A 224 -12.61 -0.83 -17.38
CA PRO A 224 -13.71 -1.45 -18.11
C PRO A 224 -15.05 -0.78 -17.87
N LEU A 225 -15.39 -0.46 -16.62
CA LEU A 225 -16.67 0.17 -16.26
C LEU A 225 -16.79 1.62 -16.76
N LEU A 226 -15.69 2.35 -16.88
CA LEU A 226 -15.68 3.69 -17.47
C LEU A 226 -15.88 3.63 -18.98
N LEU A 227 -15.39 2.58 -19.66
CA LEU A 227 -15.52 2.38 -21.09
C LEU A 227 -16.90 1.86 -21.48
N ASP A 228 -17.43 0.91 -20.72
CA ASP A 228 -18.76 0.31 -20.92
C ASP A 228 -19.26 -0.35 -19.63
N MET A 229 -20.30 0.17 -19.02
CA MET A 229 -20.85 -0.40 -17.79
C MET A 229 -21.46 -1.80 -17.98
N ASN A 230 -21.80 -2.19 -19.21
CA ASN A 230 -22.34 -3.53 -19.48
C ASN A 230 -21.30 -4.63 -19.27
N CYS A 231 -20.00 -4.33 -19.32
CA CYS A 231 -18.94 -5.30 -19.07
C CYS A 231 -19.00 -5.92 -17.65
N ALA A 232 -19.69 -5.27 -16.70
CA ALA A 232 -19.95 -5.87 -15.37
C ALA A 232 -20.69 -7.21 -15.47
N ARG A 233 -21.52 -7.41 -16.51
CA ARG A 233 -22.25 -8.67 -16.73
C ARG A 233 -21.39 -9.78 -17.34
N GLU A 234 -20.22 -9.46 -17.84
CA GLU A 234 -19.24 -10.49 -18.25
C GLU A 234 -18.72 -11.23 -17.02
N ALA A 235 -18.49 -10.52 -15.92
CA ALA A 235 -18.08 -11.10 -14.63
C ALA A 235 -19.29 -11.61 -13.81
N ILE A 236 -20.36 -10.85 -13.74
CA ILE A 236 -21.57 -11.14 -12.96
C ILE A 236 -22.79 -11.02 -13.88
N PRO A 237 -23.25 -12.11 -14.54
CA PRO A 237 -24.35 -12.06 -15.53
C PRO A 237 -25.66 -11.44 -15.02
N ALA A 238 -25.92 -11.57 -13.72
CA ALA A 238 -27.11 -11.01 -13.05
C ALA A 238 -26.88 -9.63 -12.43
N ALA A 239 -25.77 -8.94 -12.74
CA ALA A 239 -25.47 -7.64 -12.16
C ALA A 239 -26.55 -6.60 -12.48
N HIS A 240 -27.00 -5.90 -11.43
CA HIS A 240 -27.87 -4.73 -11.59
C HIS A 240 -27.04 -3.55 -12.05
N LEU A 241 -27.31 -3.09 -13.25
CA LEU A 241 -26.61 -1.93 -13.80
C LEU A 241 -27.31 -0.62 -13.38
N PRO A 242 -26.57 0.50 -13.30
CA PRO A 242 -27.14 1.80 -13.05
C PRO A 242 -28.06 2.21 -14.22
N VAL A 243 -29.00 3.13 -13.94
CA VAL A 243 -29.93 3.67 -14.97
C VAL A 243 -29.15 4.36 -16.09
N VAL A 244 -28.03 5.00 -15.77
CA VAL A 244 -27.11 5.60 -16.76
C VAL A 244 -26.21 4.50 -17.30
N THR A 245 -26.39 4.16 -18.56
CA THR A 245 -25.69 3.03 -19.22
C THR A 245 -24.26 3.34 -19.65
N GLN A 246 -23.90 4.62 -19.73
CA GLN A 246 -22.56 5.06 -20.13
C GLN A 246 -22.02 6.11 -19.15
N TYR A 247 -20.77 5.98 -18.79
CA TYR A 247 -20.07 7.00 -18.01
C TYR A 247 -19.72 8.18 -18.92
N PRO A 248 -20.14 9.43 -18.61
CA PRO A 248 -19.89 10.59 -19.47
C PRO A 248 -18.41 10.82 -19.74
N GLY A 249 -18.00 10.76 -21.01
CA GLY A 249 -16.60 10.93 -21.42
C GLY A 249 -15.68 9.80 -20.95
N GLY A 250 -16.20 8.58 -20.78
CA GLY A 250 -15.47 7.45 -20.21
C GLY A 250 -14.11 7.20 -20.86
N GLU A 251 -14.04 7.10 -22.19
CA GLU A 251 -12.78 6.86 -22.88
C GLU A 251 -11.76 8.01 -22.69
N SER A 252 -12.18 9.26 -22.84
CA SER A 252 -11.29 10.41 -22.66
C SER A 252 -10.78 10.50 -21.22
N ARG A 253 -11.58 10.12 -20.23
CA ARG A 253 -11.17 10.05 -18.83
C ARG A 253 -10.18 8.89 -18.59
N CYS A 254 -10.40 7.74 -19.21
CA CYS A 254 -9.44 6.63 -19.12
C CYS A 254 -8.08 7.02 -19.71
N ARG A 255 -8.07 7.67 -20.88
CA ARG A 255 -6.82 8.18 -21.49
C ARG A 255 -6.12 9.16 -20.56
N TRP A 256 -6.85 10.12 -20.00
CA TRP A 256 -6.30 11.06 -19.04
C TRP A 256 -5.73 10.37 -17.79
N GLN A 257 -6.40 9.34 -17.27
CA GLN A 257 -5.90 8.55 -16.12
C GLN A 257 -4.55 7.87 -16.43
N LEU A 258 -4.39 7.35 -17.64
CA LEU A 258 -3.16 6.70 -18.06
C LEU A 258 -2.05 7.71 -18.33
N GLU A 259 -2.34 8.78 -19.06
CA GLU A 259 -1.38 9.85 -19.39
C GLU A 259 -0.88 10.55 -18.12
N ARG A 260 -1.81 10.96 -17.24
CA ARG A 260 -1.46 11.58 -15.97
C ARG A 260 -0.67 10.64 -15.07
N GLY A 261 -1.04 9.36 -15.05
CA GLY A 261 -0.31 8.34 -14.32
C GLY A 261 1.13 8.20 -14.79
N LEU A 262 1.34 8.14 -16.10
CA LEU A 262 2.67 8.06 -16.72
C LEU A 262 3.54 9.28 -16.36
N GLU A 263 3.00 10.51 -16.42
CA GLU A 263 3.74 11.73 -16.06
C GLU A 263 4.26 11.68 -14.61
N ILE A 264 3.39 11.28 -13.66
CA ILE A 264 3.75 11.20 -12.25
C ILE A 264 4.77 10.10 -12.00
N PHE A 265 4.55 8.94 -12.62
CA PHE A 265 5.44 7.80 -12.49
C PHE A 265 6.84 8.10 -13.05
N GLU A 266 6.93 8.69 -14.23
CA GLU A 266 8.22 9.11 -14.81
C GLU A 266 8.92 10.16 -13.93
N LYS A 267 8.17 11.09 -13.35
CA LYS A 267 8.72 12.08 -12.40
C LYS A 267 9.29 11.41 -11.15
N ALA A 268 8.61 10.40 -10.60
CA ALA A 268 9.02 9.69 -9.39
C ALA A 268 10.23 8.78 -9.63
N PHE A 269 10.23 8.01 -10.73
CA PHE A 269 11.20 6.93 -10.95
C PHE A 269 12.18 7.18 -12.09
N GLY A 270 11.98 8.20 -12.93
CA GLY A 270 12.87 8.54 -14.05
C GLY A 270 12.79 7.58 -15.23
N GLN A 271 11.78 6.71 -15.28
CA GLN A 271 11.56 5.72 -16.34
C GLN A 271 10.07 5.47 -16.57
N ARG A 272 9.72 5.04 -17.78
CA ARG A 272 8.35 4.61 -18.10
C ARG A 272 8.13 3.16 -17.64
N PRO A 273 6.96 2.84 -17.08
CA PRO A 273 6.62 1.47 -16.75
C PRO A 273 6.29 0.67 -18.03
N ALA A 274 6.74 -0.58 -18.08
CA ALA A 274 6.33 -1.50 -19.16
C ALA A 274 4.99 -2.19 -18.85
N GLY A 275 4.68 -2.34 -17.57
CA GLY A 275 3.52 -3.05 -17.07
C GLY A 275 2.48 -2.17 -16.42
N LEU A 276 1.25 -2.67 -16.43
CA LEU A 276 0.11 -2.05 -15.77
C LEU A 276 -0.61 -3.09 -14.91
N TRP A 277 -0.87 -2.76 -13.65
CA TRP A 277 -1.88 -3.44 -12.86
C TRP A 277 -3.21 -2.70 -13.03
N PRO A 278 -4.14 -3.23 -13.84
CA PRO A 278 -5.48 -2.66 -13.92
C PRO A 278 -6.14 -2.68 -12.55
N SER A 279 -6.84 -1.61 -12.21
CA SER A 279 -7.50 -1.48 -10.91
C SER A 279 -8.40 -2.67 -10.62
N GLU A 280 -8.23 -3.31 -9.45
CA GLU A 280 -8.93 -4.53 -9.05
C GLU A 280 -8.74 -5.73 -10.02
N GLY A 281 -7.69 -5.71 -10.85
CA GLY A 281 -7.51 -6.71 -11.90
C GLY A 281 -8.57 -6.64 -13.02
N GLY A 282 -9.35 -5.56 -13.09
CA GLY A 282 -10.46 -5.40 -14.03
C GLY A 282 -9.99 -5.23 -15.46
N VAL A 283 -10.37 -6.14 -16.35
CA VAL A 283 -10.02 -6.11 -17.78
C VAL A 283 -11.23 -6.33 -18.67
N SER A 284 -11.15 -5.82 -19.90
CA SER A 284 -12.03 -6.11 -21.02
C SER A 284 -11.23 -5.96 -22.30
N GLN A 285 -11.71 -6.50 -23.42
CA GLN A 285 -11.05 -6.37 -24.70
C GLN A 285 -10.71 -4.90 -25.04
N ARG A 286 -11.68 -4.02 -24.85
CA ARG A 286 -11.53 -2.58 -25.10
C ARG A 286 -10.51 -1.92 -24.17
N ALA A 287 -10.43 -2.37 -22.92
CA ALA A 287 -9.42 -1.88 -21.96
C ALA A 287 -8.00 -2.32 -22.37
N LEU A 288 -7.83 -3.57 -22.81
CA LEU A 288 -6.55 -4.06 -23.31
C LEU A 288 -6.05 -3.27 -24.53
N GLU A 289 -6.95 -2.97 -25.49
CA GLU A 289 -6.64 -2.13 -26.65
C GLU A 289 -6.16 -0.74 -26.23
N LEU A 290 -6.81 -0.14 -25.23
CA LEU A 290 -6.43 1.17 -24.68
C LEU A 290 -5.06 1.11 -23.99
N PHE A 291 -4.77 0.06 -23.22
CA PHE A 291 -3.49 -0.13 -22.55
C PHE A 291 -2.36 -0.31 -23.57
N ALA A 292 -2.57 -1.11 -24.65
CA ALA A 292 -1.63 -1.25 -25.74
C ALA A 292 -1.34 0.10 -26.43
N GLN A 293 -2.38 0.88 -26.74
CA GLN A 293 -2.24 2.22 -27.34
C GLN A 293 -1.47 3.19 -26.44
N SER A 294 -1.52 3.00 -25.12
CA SER A 294 -0.79 3.80 -24.15
C SER A 294 0.65 3.32 -23.95
N GLY A 295 1.08 2.24 -24.63
CA GLY A 295 2.44 1.74 -24.66
C GLY A 295 2.76 0.67 -23.61
N PHE A 296 1.78 0.15 -22.89
CA PHE A 296 1.98 -0.97 -21.97
C PHE A 296 2.18 -2.27 -22.73
N ARG A 297 3.12 -3.09 -22.28
CA ARG A 297 3.47 -4.38 -22.88
C ARG A 297 2.87 -5.56 -22.16
N TRP A 298 2.55 -5.40 -20.88
CA TRP A 298 1.91 -6.44 -20.09
C TRP A 298 0.94 -5.86 -19.05
N ILE A 299 -0.02 -6.70 -18.69
CA ILE A 299 -0.93 -6.47 -17.56
C ILE A 299 -1.01 -7.72 -16.69
N ALA A 300 -1.53 -7.55 -15.47
CA ALA A 300 -1.93 -8.69 -14.65
C ALA A 300 -3.39 -8.59 -14.23
N SER A 301 -4.04 -9.72 -13.95
CA SER A 301 -5.44 -9.81 -13.54
C SER A 301 -5.67 -10.99 -12.59
N GLY A 302 -6.88 -11.18 -12.09
CA GLY A 302 -7.24 -12.27 -11.19
C GLY A 302 -7.44 -13.62 -11.89
N GLY A 303 -7.15 -14.73 -11.20
CA GLY A 303 -7.36 -16.08 -11.72
C GLY A 303 -8.83 -16.36 -12.06
N THR A 304 -9.78 -15.80 -11.32
CA THR A 304 -11.22 -15.90 -11.63
C THR A 304 -11.58 -15.19 -12.94
N VAL A 305 -10.93 -14.07 -13.28
CA VAL A 305 -11.12 -13.37 -14.57
C VAL A 305 -10.68 -14.29 -15.71
N LEU A 306 -9.53 -14.97 -15.57
CA LEU A 306 -9.08 -15.94 -16.56
C LEU A 306 -10.11 -17.05 -16.80
N LYS A 307 -10.65 -17.64 -15.73
CA LYS A 307 -11.69 -18.69 -15.83
C LYS A 307 -12.92 -18.21 -16.60
N ASN A 308 -13.35 -16.97 -16.35
CA ASN A 308 -14.52 -16.38 -17.01
C ASN A 308 -14.24 -15.97 -18.47
N SER A 309 -12.98 -15.83 -18.86
CA SER A 309 -12.56 -15.45 -20.21
C SER A 309 -12.41 -16.65 -21.16
N HIS A 310 -12.55 -17.87 -20.65
CA HIS A 310 -12.47 -19.08 -21.43
C HIS A 310 -13.83 -19.74 -21.64
N ASP A 311 -13.97 -20.51 -22.74
CA ASP A 311 -15.17 -21.29 -23.00
C ASP A 311 -15.45 -22.31 -21.88
N LYS A 312 -16.73 -22.51 -21.57
CA LYS A 312 -17.15 -23.48 -20.57
C LYS A 312 -16.63 -24.88 -20.92
N GLY A 313 -15.77 -25.41 -20.06
CA GLY A 313 -15.16 -26.74 -20.23
C GLY A 313 -13.69 -26.75 -20.64
N SER A 314 -13.09 -25.60 -20.95
CA SER A 314 -11.64 -25.49 -21.08
C SER A 314 -10.97 -25.32 -19.72
N HIS A 315 -9.87 -26.04 -19.49
CA HIS A 315 -9.06 -25.85 -18.29
C HIS A 315 -8.05 -24.70 -18.53
N ALA A 316 -8.41 -23.51 -18.07
CA ALA A 316 -7.48 -22.39 -18.06
C ALA A 316 -6.44 -22.58 -16.95
N CYS A 317 -5.16 -22.60 -17.30
CA CYS A 317 -4.05 -22.68 -16.35
C CYS A 317 -3.53 -21.27 -16.06
N SER A 318 -3.65 -20.79 -14.81
CA SER A 318 -3.14 -19.46 -14.42
C SER A 318 -1.62 -19.32 -14.45
N HIS A 319 -0.91 -20.45 -14.56
CA HIS A 319 0.55 -20.52 -14.49
C HIS A 319 1.25 -20.37 -15.85
N ARG A 320 0.69 -19.55 -16.73
CA ARG A 320 1.28 -19.19 -18.03
C ARG A 320 0.86 -17.81 -18.49
N VAL A 321 1.60 -17.29 -19.46
CA VAL A 321 1.28 -16.01 -20.12
C VAL A 321 0.20 -16.21 -21.19
N TYR A 322 -0.70 -15.25 -21.30
CA TYR A 322 -1.77 -15.24 -22.33
C TYR A 322 -1.71 -13.98 -23.17
N ARG A 323 -2.21 -14.09 -24.40
CA ARG A 323 -2.58 -12.95 -25.24
C ARG A 323 -4.00 -13.14 -25.75
N PHE A 324 -4.78 -12.11 -25.72
CA PHE A 324 -6.18 -12.15 -26.15
C PHE A 324 -6.36 -11.38 -27.47
N GLY A 325 -6.90 -12.08 -28.49
CA GLY A 325 -7.01 -11.55 -29.83
C GLY A 325 -5.64 -11.17 -30.43
N GLU A 326 -5.62 -10.05 -31.15
CA GLU A 326 -4.40 -9.50 -31.78
C GLU A 326 -3.77 -8.36 -30.97
N VAL A 327 -4.22 -8.14 -29.72
CA VAL A 327 -3.68 -7.08 -28.88
C VAL A 327 -2.28 -7.49 -28.40
N PRO A 328 -1.23 -6.67 -28.64
CA PRO A 328 0.15 -7.02 -28.30
C PRO A 328 0.47 -6.75 -26.83
N VAL A 329 -0.37 -7.26 -25.92
CA VAL A 329 -0.20 -7.13 -24.46
C VAL A 329 -0.19 -8.52 -23.85
N ASP A 330 0.85 -8.83 -23.12
CA ASP A 330 0.96 -10.07 -22.36
C ASP A 330 0.13 -9.98 -21.09
N CYS A 331 -0.70 -11.00 -20.82
CA CYS A 331 -1.59 -11.05 -19.67
C CYS A 331 -1.14 -12.13 -18.70
N PHE A 332 -0.86 -11.73 -17.47
CA PHE A 332 -0.51 -12.59 -16.34
C PHE A 332 -1.70 -12.75 -15.42
N PHE A 333 -1.80 -13.92 -14.76
CA PHE A 333 -2.93 -14.16 -13.86
C PHE A 333 -2.45 -14.59 -12.49
N ARG A 334 -3.00 -13.90 -11.47
CA ARG A 334 -2.74 -14.16 -10.07
C ARG A 334 -3.12 -15.60 -9.70
N ASP A 335 -2.23 -16.29 -9.02
CA ASP A 335 -2.62 -17.47 -8.27
C ASP A 335 -3.33 -17.02 -6.99
N ASP A 336 -4.67 -17.12 -7.03
CA ASP A 336 -5.50 -16.67 -5.92
C ASP A 336 -5.22 -17.48 -4.64
N GLY A 337 -4.97 -18.81 -4.79
CA GLY A 337 -4.71 -19.68 -3.65
C GLY A 337 -3.41 -19.32 -2.91
N LEU A 338 -2.29 -19.20 -3.62
CA LEU A 338 -0.99 -18.85 -3.01
C LEU A 338 -0.98 -17.44 -2.45
N SER A 339 -1.61 -16.50 -3.17
CA SER A 339 -1.71 -15.13 -2.70
C SER A 339 -2.52 -15.02 -1.41
N ASP A 340 -3.65 -15.73 -1.33
CA ASP A 340 -4.53 -15.70 -0.15
C ASP A 340 -3.91 -16.44 1.05
N LEU A 341 -3.06 -17.46 0.82
CA LEU A 341 -2.27 -18.06 1.90
C LEU A 341 -1.37 -17.02 2.58
N ILE A 342 -0.66 -16.22 1.81
CA ILE A 342 0.20 -15.16 2.36
C ILE A 342 -0.65 -14.04 2.99
N GLY A 343 -1.70 -13.58 2.30
CA GLY A 343 -2.51 -12.46 2.75
C GLY A 343 -3.31 -12.72 4.03
N PHE A 344 -3.80 -13.97 4.23
CA PHE A 344 -4.81 -14.25 5.26
C PHE A 344 -4.51 -15.45 6.16
N THR A 345 -3.64 -16.38 5.76
CA THR A 345 -3.48 -17.64 6.49
C THR A 345 -2.17 -17.70 7.26
N TYR A 346 -1.06 -17.30 6.65
CA TYR A 346 0.26 -17.46 7.26
C TYR A 346 0.58 -16.47 8.39
N SER A 347 -0.23 -15.44 8.59
CA SER A 347 -0.05 -14.49 9.70
C SER A 347 -0.05 -15.16 11.07
N ASP A 348 -0.74 -16.30 11.22
CA ASP A 348 -0.83 -17.05 12.46
C ASP A 348 0.14 -18.25 12.54
N TRP A 349 0.97 -18.42 11.49
CA TRP A 349 1.89 -19.54 11.42
C TRP A 349 3.30 -19.14 11.88
N HIS A 350 4.07 -20.14 12.31
CA HIS A 350 5.50 -19.94 12.46
C HIS A 350 6.14 -19.73 11.07
N ALA A 351 6.98 -18.71 10.93
CA ALA A 351 7.51 -18.27 9.62
C ALA A 351 8.16 -19.40 8.79
N ARG A 352 8.91 -20.31 9.45
CA ARG A 352 9.55 -21.45 8.75
C ARG A 352 8.53 -22.44 8.19
N ASP A 353 7.43 -22.67 8.91
CA ASP A 353 6.38 -23.60 8.48
C ASP A 353 5.58 -22.99 7.34
N ALA A 354 5.29 -21.70 7.40
CA ALA A 354 4.64 -20.95 6.34
C ALA A 354 5.46 -20.98 5.04
N VAL A 355 6.77 -20.69 5.12
CA VAL A 355 7.67 -20.75 3.97
C VAL A 355 7.77 -22.18 3.40
N ALA A 356 7.94 -23.20 4.24
CA ALA A 356 8.02 -24.59 3.78
C ALA A 356 6.73 -25.03 3.09
N ASN A 357 5.57 -24.63 3.61
CA ASN A 357 4.26 -24.91 3.03
C ASN A 357 4.10 -24.20 1.65
N LEU A 358 4.44 -22.90 1.57
CA LEU A 358 4.38 -22.14 0.33
C LEU A 358 5.27 -22.77 -0.76
N VAL A 359 6.52 -23.12 -0.41
CA VAL A 359 7.46 -23.76 -1.33
C VAL A 359 6.91 -25.11 -1.80
N GLY A 360 6.38 -25.94 -0.88
CA GLY A 360 5.77 -27.22 -1.24
C GLY A 360 4.59 -27.08 -2.21
N HIS A 361 3.76 -26.04 -2.05
CA HIS A 361 2.70 -25.74 -3.02
C HIS A 361 3.26 -25.37 -4.41
N MET A 362 4.32 -24.56 -4.46
CA MET A 362 4.96 -24.17 -5.73
C MET A 362 5.59 -25.38 -6.41
N GLU A 363 6.23 -26.30 -5.67
CA GLU A 363 6.80 -27.54 -6.20
C GLU A 363 5.70 -28.44 -6.76
N ASN A 364 4.59 -28.62 -6.07
CA ASN A 364 3.43 -29.39 -6.56
C ASN A 364 2.86 -28.80 -7.86
N ILE A 365 2.76 -27.47 -7.95
CA ILE A 365 2.34 -26.81 -9.21
C ILE A 365 3.31 -27.11 -10.33
N ALA A 366 4.61 -27.05 -10.07
CA ALA A 366 5.65 -27.33 -11.06
C ALA A 366 5.64 -28.78 -11.55
N GLU A 367 5.25 -29.75 -10.69
CA GLU A 367 5.14 -31.15 -11.05
C GLU A 367 3.95 -31.42 -11.98
N VAL A 368 2.83 -30.74 -11.78
CA VAL A 368 1.62 -30.94 -12.60
C VAL A 368 1.57 -30.04 -13.82
N CYS A 369 2.44 -29.05 -13.92
CA CYS A 369 2.49 -28.13 -15.06
C CYS A 369 3.02 -28.88 -16.32
N PRO A 370 2.26 -28.87 -17.42
CA PRO A 370 2.64 -29.62 -18.63
C PRO A 370 3.98 -29.19 -19.25
N ASP A 371 4.33 -27.92 -19.10
CA ASP A 371 5.61 -27.36 -19.53
C ASP A 371 6.25 -26.60 -18.33
N ARG A 372 7.14 -27.30 -17.66
CA ARG A 372 7.80 -26.78 -16.46
C ARG A 372 8.69 -25.57 -16.75
N GLU A 373 9.25 -25.45 -17.94
CA GLU A 373 10.12 -24.32 -18.31
C GLU A 373 9.29 -23.04 -18.52
N GLN A 374 8.10 -23.16 -19.06
CA GLN A 374 7.17 -22.05 -19.26
C GLN A 374 6.21 -21.82 -18.07
N CYS A 375 6.30 -22.68 -17.05
CA CYS A 375 5.49 -22.52 -15.85
C CYS A 375 5.87 -21.21 -15.12
N LEU A 376 4.88 -20.35 -14.92
CA LEU A 376 5.02 -19.05 -14.26
C LEU A 376 3.96 -18.91 -13.16
N ILE A 377 4.40 -18.93 -11.91
CA ILE A 377 3.53 -18.69 -10.76
C ILE A 377 3.54 -17.20 -10.47
N THR A 378 2.36 -16.57 -10.50
CA THR A 378 2.21 -15.14 -10.24
C THR A 378 1.46 -14.93 -8.92
N ILE A 379 2.16 -14.46 -7.90
CA ILE A 379 1.63 -14.11 -6.59
C ILE A 379 1.50 -12.59 -6.56
N ILE A 380 0.27 -12.09 -6.39
CA ILE A 380 -0.01 -10.65 -6.34
C ILE A 380 -0.74 -10.35 -5.04
N LEU A 381 -0.24 -9.38 -4.29
CA LEU A 381 -0.70 -8.98 -2.98
C LEU A 381 -0.80 -7.46 -2.89
N ASP A 382 -1.71 -6.99 -2.05
CA ASP A 382 -1.68 -5.59 -1.60
C ASP A 382 -0.46 -5.37 -0.71
N GLY A 383 0.20 -4.24 -0.89
CA GLY A 383 1.40 -3.90 -0.14
C GLY A 383 1.12 -3.51 1.31
N GLU A 384 -0.14 -3.27 1.66
CA GLU A 384 -0.57 -2.82 2.98
C GLU A 384 -1.20 -3.93 3.83
N ASN A 385 -2.08 -4.73 3.24
CA ASN A 385 -2.95 -5.63 4.02
C ASN A 385 -2.20 -6.73 4.76
N ALA A 386 -1.21 -7.34 4.14
CA ALA A 386 -0.44 -8.42 4.76
C ALA A 386 0.32 -7.95 6.02
N TRP A 387 0.70 -6.68 6.09
CA TRP A 387 1.57 -6.14 7.13
C TRP A 387 0.85 -5.69 8.40
N GLU A 388 -0.46 -5.53 8.38
CA GLU A 388 -1.26 -5.29 9.59
C GLU A 388 -1.46 -6.56 10.42
N TYR A 389 -1.37 -7.73 9.79
CA TYR A 389 -1.56 -9.04 10.43
C TYR A 389 -0.25 -9.74 10.77
N TYR A 390 0.87 -9.28 10.22
CA TYR A 390 2.20 -9.82 10.55
C TYR A 390 2.86 -9.01 11.67
N PRO A 391 3.68 -9.70 12.52
CA PRO A 391 4.37 -9.03 13.62
C PRO A 391 5.37 -8.00 13.15
#